data_8416da792f199c05ef27e92425a7039e
#
_entry.id   8416da792f199c05ef27e92425a7039e
#
_cell.length_a   1.000
_cell.length_b   1.000
_cell.length_c   1.000
_cell.angle_alpha   90.00
_cell.angle_beta   90.00
_cell.angle_gamma   90.00
#
_symmetry.space_group_name_H-M   'P 1'
#
loop_
_entity.id
_entity.type
_entity.pdbx_description
1 polymer ?
#
loop_
_entity_poly.entity_id
_entity_poly.type
_entity_poly.pdbx_seq_one_letter_code
_entity_poly.pdbx_strand_id
1 'polypeptide(L)'
;MKMKWSAALLVAVTGLAHAQSSVTLYGIIDTGLSYYNHATASGGTFVGMASLTGRLPSRWGLKGTEDLGGGFKTFFVLENGFQPTNGTLNYGGRLFGIQSNVGISSDYGSITLGRQMGMTMYALFNADVIGPSIHSLSVFDSYLPNARSDNAIGYMGKFHGVTIGGTYSFGRDAAGPAGPSATNCPGQVPGNMLACRQYTALLAYDSASFGVAASYDVLRGGAGATAPLNNSRYTDTHNIVDGYVILGSAKIGFGWIRNNLAAATHLQTDIFFAGATYYVTPAFFFDTQGVRYLQRGSQGAKDANSTLLIGRVNYLFSKRTMVYTSVGYMFNSAQAANAVAAGGTVATGMNQLGVMVGLQQKF
;
A
#
# COMPACT_ATOMS: atom_id res chain seq x y z
N MET A 1 63.57 -32.22 -44.79
CA MET A 1 63.28 -31.09 -43.90
C MET A 1 61.79 -31.18 -43.48
N LYS A 2 61.54 -31.76 -42.32
CA LYS A 2 60.13 -31.95 -41.81
C LYS A 2 59.83 -30.91 -40.74
N MET A 3 58.98 -30.02 -41.06
CA MET A 3 58.50 -28.91 -40.15
C MET A 3 57.40 -29.45 -39.27
N LYS A 4 57.67 -29.54 -37.96
CA LYS A 4 56.66 -29.94 -36.93
C LYS A 4 55.89 -28.68 -36.49
N TRP A 5 54.60 -28.67 -36.74
CA TRP A 5 53.64 -27.66 -36.20
C TRP A 5 53.19 -28.12 -34.82
N SER A 6 53.60 -27.41 -33.78
CA SER A 6 53.07 -27.58 -32.42
C SER A 6 51.85 -26.70 -32.27
N ALA A 7 50.64 -27.29 -32.20
CA ALA A 7 49.42 -26.61 -31.87
C ALA A 7 49.36 -26.41 -30.35
N ALA A 8 49.48 -25.18 -29.90
CA ALA A 8 49.24 -24.81 -28.51
C ALA A 8 47.72 -24.73 -28.27
N LEU A 9 47.21 -25.66 -27.49
CA LEU A 9 45.79 -25.66 -27.04
C LEU A 9 45.64 -24.65 -25.91
N LEU A 10 45.04 -23.47 -26.19
CA LEU A 10 44.61 -22.51 -25.17
C LEU A 10 43.35 -23.08 -24.48
N VAL A 11 43.50 -23.65 -23.31
CA VAL A 11 42.39 -23.99 -22.42
C VAL A 11 41.92 -22.69 -21.77
N ALA A 12 40.84 -22.10 -22.30
CA ALA A 12 40.10 -21.04 -21.63
C ALA A 12 39.41 -21.63 -20.41
N VAL A 13 39.99 -21.43 -19.23
CA VAL A 13 39.30 -21.68 -17.96
C VAL A 13 38.21 -20.63 -17.83
N THR A 14 37.01 -20.96 -18.30
CA THR A 14 35.80 -20.20 -17.94
C THR A 14 35.56 -20.40 -16.46
N GLY A 15 35.98 -19.44 -15.65
CA GLY A 15 35.58 -19.37 -14.26
C GLY A 15 34.06 -19.36 -14.21
N LEU A 16 33.46 -20.43 -13.71
CA LEU A 16 32.07 -20.48 -13.38
C LEU A 16 31.85 -19.44 -12.25
N ALA A 17 31.46 -18.23 -12.61
CA ALA A 17 30.92 -17.30 -11.67
C ALA A 17 29.66 -17.98 -11.09
N HIS A 18 29.77 -18.53 -9.89
CA HIS A 18 28.60 -18.98 -9.12
C HIS A 18 27.80 -17.73 -8.77
N ALA A 19 26.86 -17.36 -9.63
CA ALA A 19 25.85 -16.39 -9.29
C ALA A 19 25.12 -16.94 -8.07
N GLN A 20 25.31 -16.31 -6.91
CA GLN A 20 24.67 -16.73 -5.68
C GLN A 20 23.21 -16.29 -5.75
N SER A 21 22.37 -17.10 -6.37
CA SER A 21 20.92 -16.91 -6.38
C SER A 21 20.34 -17.26 -5.01
N SER A 22 19.58 -16.39 -4.43
CA SER A 22 18.90 -16.62 -3.16
C SER A 22 17.39 -16.49 -3.32
N VAL A 23 16.64 -17.49 -2.85
CA VAL A 23 15.19 -17.44 -2.76
C VAL A 23 14.82 -17.45 -1.28
N THR A 24 14.03 -16.46 -0.88
CA THR A 24 13.59 -16.29 0.50
C THR A 24 12.06 -16.42 0.58
N LEU A 25 11.58 -17.33 1.41
CA LEU A 25 10.19 -17.35 1.88
C LEU A 25 10.06 -16.40 3.08
N TYR A 26 9.05 -15.56 3.07
CA TYR A 26 8.75 -14.63 4.16
C TYR A 26 7.25 -14.42 4.32
N GLY A 27 6.84 -13.89 5.47
CA GLY A 27 5.43 -13.60 5.68
C GLY A 27 5.11 -12.93 7.00
N ILE A 28 3.84 -12.57 7.12
CA ILE A 28 3.22 -11.98 8.32
C ILE A 28 1.84 -12.61 8.47
N ILE A 29 1.54 -13.11 9.66
CA ILE A 29 0.19 -13.45 10.09
C ILE A 29 -0.19 -12.44 11.17
N ASP A 30 -1.29 -11.72 10.96
CA ASP A 30 -1.75 -10.65 11.84
C ASP A 30 -3.26 -10.69 11.93
N THR A 31 -3.79 -10.96 13.11
CA THR A 31 -5.24 -10.99 13.39
C THR A 31 -5.51 -10.71 14.86
N GLY A 32 -6.78 -10.51 15.22
CA GLY A 32 -7.18 -10.27 16.59
C GLY A 32 -8.69 -10.12 16.74
N LEU A 33 -9.11 -9.85 17.97
CA LEU A 33 -10.49 -9.62 18.34
C LEU A 33 -10.80 -8.12 18.23
N SER A 34 -11.91 -7.80 17.60
CA SER A 34 -12.38 -6.44 17.37
C SER A 34 -13.77 -6.24 17.96
N TYR A 35 -13.98 -5.05 18.52
CA TYR A 35 -15.25 -4.55 19.00
C TYR A 35 -15.53 -3.20 18.35
N TYR A 36 -16.76 -2.99 17.87
CA TYR A 36 -17.26 -1.68 17.41
C TYR A 36 -18.65 -1.44 17.97
N ASN A 37 -18.89 -0.24 18.50
CA ASN A 37 -20.26 0.19 18.73
C ASN A 37 -20.86 0.79 17.44
N HIS A 38 -22.17 1.02 17.40
CA HIS A 38 -22.89 1.63 16.26
C HIS A 38 -22.56 0.97 14.90
N ALA A 39 -22.31 -0.33 14.89
CA ALA A 39 -21.95 -1.10 13.68
C ALA A 39 -23.15 -1.36 12.75
N THR A 40 -24.37 -1.05 13.18
CA THR A 40 -25.59 -1.14 12.37
C THR A 40 -26.34 0.19 12.37
N ALA A 41 -27.26 0.37 11.42
CA ALA A 41 -28.12 1.55 11.35
C ALA A 41 -28.96 1.77 12.63
N SER A 42 -29.28 0.70 13.37
CA SER A 42 -29.99 0.75 14.65
C SER A 42 -29.09 0.93 15.86
N GLY A 43 -27.78 1.16 15.67
CA GLY A 43 -26.82 1.37 16.76
C GLY A 43 -26.28 0.09 17.38
N GLY A 44 -26.47 -1.08 16.76
CA GLY A 44 -25.97 -2.37 17.24
C GLY A 44 -24.45 -2.43 17.33
N THR A 45 -23.93 -3.35 18.15
CA THR A 45 -22.49 -3.58 18.32
C THR A 45 -21.99 -4.73 17.47
N PHE A 46 -20.71 -4.70 17.12
CA PHE A 46 -20.00 -5.81 16.49
C PHE A 46 -18.90 -6.34 17.42
N VAL A 47 -18.82 -7.66 17.54
CA VAL A 47 -17.69 -8.37 18.16
C VAL A 47 -17.29 -9.49 17.22
N GLY A 48 -16.02 -9.53 16.84
CA GLY A 48 -15.54 -10.55 15.92
C GLY A 48 -14.04 -10.49 15.69
N MET A 49 -13.56 -11.26 14.73
CA MET A 49 -12.18 -11.23 14.30
C MET A 49 -12.04 -10.32 13.07
N ALA A 50 -10.96 -9.52 13.03
CA ALA A 50 -10.63 -8.72 11.86
C ALA A 50 -10.26 -9.62 10.68
N SER A 51 -10.96 -9.48 9.55
CA SER A 51 -10.76 -10.31 8.36
C SER A 51 -9.79 -9.71 7.35
N LEU A 52 -9.77 -8.39 7.20
CA LEU A 52 -8.94 -7.71 6.17
C LEU A 52 -7.54 -7.40 6.66
N THR A 53 -7.43 -6.84 7.85
CA THR A 53 -6.16 -6.40 8.44
C THR A 53 -6.29 -6.29 9.94
N GLY A 54 -5.20 -6.57 10.64
CA GLY A 54 -4.99 -6.18 12.02
C GLY A 54 -4.16 -4.89 12.07
N ARG A 55 -2.93 -5.00 12.52
CA ARG A 55 -1.92 -3.94 12.41
C ARG A 55 -1.35 -3.86 10.98
N LEU A 56 -1.17 -5.01 10.32
CA LEU A 56 -0.77 -5.15 8.91
C LEU A 56 -1.59 -6.24 8.22
N PRO A 57 -1.84 -6.15 6.91
CA PRO A 57 -2.46 -7.24 6.16
C PRO A 57 -1.62 -8.51 6.20
N SER A 58 -2.27 -9.65 6.50
CA SER A 58 -1.63 -10.97 6.48
C SER A 58 -1.21 -11.35 5.07
N ARG A 59 0.03 -11.87 4.95
CA ARG A 59 0.66 -12.18 3.66
C ARG A 59 1.79 -13.18 3.80
N TRP A 60 2.10 -13.82 2.69
CA TRP A 60 3.33 -14.58 2.51
C TRP A 60 3.87 -14.36 1.10
N GLY A 61 5.15 -14.56 0.89
CA GLY A 61 5.75 -14.35 -0.42
C GLY A 61 7.08 -15.06 -0.59
N LEU A 62 7.46 -15.13 -1.86
CA LEU A 62 8.77 -15.55 -2.32
C LEU A 62 9.44 -14.36 -2.98
N LYS A 63 10.69 -14.13 -2.68
CA LYS A 63 11.53 -13.16 -3.38
C LYS A 63 12.88 -13.78 -3.66
N GLY A 64 13.45 -13.44 -4.78
CA GLY A 64 14.77 -13.91 -5.16
C GLY A 64 15.56 -12.83 -5.88
N THR A 65 16.89 -12.98 -5.82
CA THR A 65 17.83 -12.13 -6.55
C THR A 65 18.93 -12.99 -7.15
N GLU A 66 19.41 -12.60 -8.33
CA GLU A 66 20.54 -13.17 -9.01
C GLU A 66 21.48 -12.06 -9.44
N ASP A 67 22.77 -12.19 -9.15
CA ASP A 67 23.81 -11.27 -9.59
C ASP A 67 24.21 -11.62 -11.04
N LEU A 68 24.04 -10.66 -11.94
CA LEU A 68 24.39 -10.82 -13.37
C LEU A 68 25.82 -10.36 -13.69
N GLY A 69 26.54 -9.85 -12.68
CA GLY A 69 27.83 -9.20 -12.88
C GLY A 69 27.72 -7.76 -13.38
N GLY A 70 28.84 -7.05 -13.40
CA GLY A 70 28.89 -5.66 -13.89
C GLY A 70 28.02 -4.66 -13.12
N GLY A 71 27.62 -4.98 -11.87
CA GLY A 71 26.73 -4.14 -11.05
C GLY A 71 25.24 -4.34 -11.34
N PHE A 72 24.87 -5.27 -12.21
CA PHE A 72 23.48 -5.61 -12.51
C PHE A 72 23.00 -6.80 -11.72
N LYS A 73 21.75 -6.75 -11.27
CA LYS A 73 21.04 -7.85 -10.60
C LYS A 73 19.66 -7.99 -11.20
N THR A 74 19.19 -9.21 -11.38
CA THR A 74 17.77 -9.48 -11.60
C THR A 74 17.11 -9.86 -10.28
N PHE A 75 15.81 -9.59 -10.15
CA PHE A 75 15.02 -9.96 -8.97
C PHE A 75 13.61 -10.31 -9.38
N PHE A 76 12.94 -11.06 -8.51
CA PHE A 76 11.49 -11.26 -8.58
C PHE A 76 10.85 -11.16 -7.21
N VAL A 77 9.55 -10.80 -7.18
CA VAL A 77 8.70 -10.83 -5.99
C VAL A 77 7.36 -11.43 -6.35
N LEU A 78 6.96 -12.48 -5.61
CA LEU A 78 5.64 -13.08 -5.64
C LEU A 78 5.07 -13.00 -4.24
N GLU A 79 4.02 -12.20 -4.02
CA GLU A 79 3.47 -11.94 -2.68
C GLU A 79 1.96 -12.11 -2.67
N ASN A 80 1.51 -13.04 -1.84
CA ASN A 80 0.11 -13.38 -1.59
C ASN A 80 -0.43 -12.56 -0.42
N GLY A 81 -1.69 -12.14 -0.49
CA GLY A 81 -2.45 -11.64 0.66
C GLY A 81 -3.61 -12.58 0.95
N PHE A 82 -3.84 -12.90 2.21
CA PHE A 82 -4.87 -13.83 2.64
C PHE A 82 -5.57 -13.37 3.92
N GLN A 83 -6.73 -13.96 4.17
CA GLN A 83 -7.51 -13.74 5.39
C GLN A 83 -7.19 -14.84 6.40
N PRO A 84 -6.54 -14.52 7.54
CA PRO A 84 -6.19 -15.55 8.52
C PRO A 84 -7.39 -16.14 9.24
N THR A 85 -8.55 -15.49 9.18
CA THR A 85 -9.78 -15.93 9.86
C THR A 85 -10.48 -17.11 9.17
N ASN A 86 -10.29 -17.27 7.85
CA ASN A 86 -10.98 -18.31 7.05
C ASN A 86 -10.11 -18.93 5.95
N GLY A 87 -8.85 -18.48 5.80
CA GLY A 87 -7.91 -19.01 4.81
C GLY A 87 -8.13 -18.58 3.37
N THR A 88 -9.08 -17.69 3.08
CA THR A 88 -9.34 -17.24 1.71
C THR A 88 -8.31 -16.22 1.21
N LEU A 89 -8.17 -16.14 -0.12
CA LEU A 89 -7.31 -15.13 -0.76
C LEU A 89 -7.94 -13.74 -0.68
N ASN A 90 -7.12 -12.74 -0.43
CA ASN A 90 -7.48 -11.32 -0.57
C ASN A 90 -7.28 -10.83 -2.03
N TYR A 91 -7.43 -9.54 -2.24
CA TYR A 91 -7.14 -8.86 -3.51
C TYR A 91 -7.88 -9.45 -4.72
N GLY A 92 -9.18 -9.75 -4.54
CA GLY A 92 -10.03 -10.30 -5.60
C GLY A 92 -9.74 -11.75 -5.94
N GLY A 93 -9.28 -12.55 -4.96
CA GLY A 93 -9.00 -13.96 -5.13
C GLY A 93 -7.67 -14.27 -5.84
N ARG A 94 -6.78 -13.29 -6.00
CA ARG A 94 -5.47 -13.50 -6.64
C ARG A 94 -4.52 -14.26 -5.75
N LEU A 95 -3.84 -15.28 -6.30
CA LEU A 95 -2.77 -15.99 -5.60
C LEU A 95 -1.61 -15.04 -5.24
N PHE A 96 -1.23 -14.14 -6.13
CA PHE A 96 -0.20 -13.12 -5.88
C PHE A 96 -0.79 -11.71 -5.98
N GLY A 97 -1.76 -11.43 -5.10
CA GLY A 97 -2.53 -10.19 -5.14
C GLY A 97 -1.80 -8.96 -4.62
N ILE A 98 -0.70 -9.10 -3.89
CA ILE A 98 0.09 -7.97 -3.39
C ILE A 98 1.15 -7.59 -4.43
N GLN A 99 1.99 -8.53 -4.85
CA GLN A 99 3.00 -8.32 -5.90
C GLN A 99 3.19 -9.58 -6.73
N SER A 100 3.41 -9.41 -8.04
CA SER A 100 3.78 -10.46 -8.99
C SER A 100 4.62 -9.82 -10.08
N ASN A 101 5.94 -9.75 -9.86
CA ASN A 101 6.80 -8.98 -10.73
C ASN A 101 8.22 -9.56 -10.82
N VAL A 102 8.89 -9.13 -11.87
CA VAL A 102 10.31 -9.37 -12.12
C VAL A 102 10.97 -8.05 -12.51
N GLY A 103 12.23 -7.88 -12.19
CA GLY A 103 12.93 -6.64 -12.51
C GLY A 103 14.43 -6.82 -12.65
N ILE A 104 15.05 -5.75 -13.10
CA ILE A 104 16.51 -5.59 -13.14
C ILE A 104 16.89 -4.35 -12.37
N SER A 105 17.97 -4.39 -11.63
CA SER A 105 18.50 -3.28 -10.85
C SER A 105 19.99 -3.08 -11.09
N SER A 106 20.42 -1.83 -10.92
CA SER A 106 21.82 -1.41 -10.96
C SER A 106 21.99 -0.20 -10.04
N ASP A 107 23.17 0.42 -10.02
CA ASP A 107 23.44 1.66 -9.30
C ASP A 107 22.56 2.85 -9.80
N TYR A 108 22.05 2.75 -11.02
CA TYR A 108 21.15 3.75 -11.63
C TYR A 108 19.67 3.54 -11.28
N GLY A 109 19.33 2.58 -10.42
CA GLY A 109 17.96 2.25 -10.04
C GLY A 109 17.49 0.92 -10.57
N SER A 110 16.17 0.70 -10.51
CA SER A 110 15.54 -0.56 -10.93
C SER A 110 14.41 -0.31 -11.92
N ILE A 111 14.26 -1.26 -12.86
CA ILE A 111 13.07 -1.37 -13.72
C ILE A 111 12.34 -2.64 -13.33
N THR A 112 11.03 -2.53 -13.11
CA THR A 112 10.17 -3.62 -12.66
C THR A 112 9.01 -3.81 -13.62
N LEU A 113 8.70 -5.06 -13.97
CA LEU A 113 7.62 -5.46 -14.86
C LEU A 113 6.62 -6.35 -14.12
N GLY A 114 5.33 -6.10 -14.27
CA GLY A 114 4.26 -6.90 -13.67
C GLY A 114 3.46 -6.16 -12.62
N ARG A 115 2.73 -6.91 -11.76
CA ARG A 115 1.95 -6.32 -10.68
C ARG A 115 2.86 -5.82 -9.57
N GLN A 116 2.79 -4.53 -9.29
CA GLN A 116 3.67 -3.83 -8.36
C GLN A 116 2.97 -2.71 -7.62
N MET A 117 3.60 -2.20 -6.57
CA MET A 117 3.12 -1.04 -5.82
C MET A 117 3.19 0.22 -6.67
N GLY A 118 2.16 1.07 -6.60
CA GLY A 118 2.17 2.43 -7.12
C GLY A 118 2.95 3.39 -6.22
N MET A 119 3.30 4.55 -6.75
CA MET A 119 4.10 5.55 -6.03
C MET A 119 3.36 6.19 -4.85
N THR A 120 2.04 6.18 -4.84
CA THR A 120 1.17 6.51 -3.71
C THR A 120 1.53 5.73 -2.45
N MET A 121 1.77 4.41 -2.57
CA MET A 121 2.15 3.57 -1.44
C MET A 121 3.53 3.95 -0.88
N TYR A 122 4.49 4.23 -1.78
CA TYR A 122 5.85 4.60 -1.37
C TYR A 122 5.90 5.96 -0.68
N ALA A 123 5.09 6.94 -1.09
CA ALA A 123 4.99 8.23 -0.41
C ALA A 123 4.62 8.04 1.06
N LEU A 124 3.55 7.28 1.35
CA LEU A 124 3.01 7.11 2.70
C LEU A 124 3.88 6.27 3.65
N PHE A 125 4.82 5.46 3.16
CA PHE A 125 5.56 4.50 3.99
C PHE A 125 6.27 5.09 5.20
N ASN A 126 6.75 6.31 5.11
CA ASN A 126 7.51 6.93 6.17
C ASN A 126 6.69 7.90 7.02
N ALA A 127 5.70 8.58 6.45
CA ALA A 127 4.91 9.61 7.12
C ALA A 127 3.67 9.06 7.84
N ASP A 128 3.00 8.03 7.29
CA ASP A 128 1.86 7.38 7.95
C ASP A 128 2.36 6.40 9.02
N VAL A 129 2.43 6.86 10.28
CA VAL A 129 2.95 6.06 11.40
C VAL A 129 2.03 4.91 11.82
N ILE A 130 0.75 4.99 11.49
CA ILE A 130 -0.21 3.91 11.74
C ILE A 130 -0.13 2.83 10.65
N GLY A 131 0.08 3.24 9.38
CA GLY A 131 0.17 2.36 8.24
C GLY A 131 -1.18 1.71 7.87
N PRO A 132 -1.17 0.67 7.03
CA PRO A 132 -2.38 0.01 6.51
C PRO A 132 -3.05 -0.89 7.58
N SER A 133 -3.47 -0.29 8.68
CA SER A 133 -4.06 -0.94 9.86
C SER A 133 -5.60 -0.89 9.78
N ILE A 134 -6.26 -1.64 10.66
CA ILE A 134 -7.71 -1.65 10.77
C ILE A 134 -8.28 -0.26 11.10
N HIS A 135 -7.61 0.48 11.99
CA HIS A 135 -7.86 1.88 12.26
C HIS A 135 -6.76 2.69 11.58
N SER A 136 -7.03 3.33 10.46
CA SER A 136 -6.01 4.02 9.65
C SER A 136 -6.63 4.94 8.59
N LEU A 137 -5.81 5.55 7.74
CA LEU A 137 -6.26 6.32 6.57
C LEU A 137 -7.17 5.52 5.63
N SER A 138 -7.03 4.18 5.61
CA SER A 138 -7.81 3.27 4.76
C SER A 138 -9.32 3.31 4.99
N VAL A 139 -9.78 3.84 6.12
CA VAL A 139 -11.22 3.99 6.40
C VAL A 139 -11.85 5.13 5.59
N PHE A 140 -11.06 6.10 5.15
CA PHE A 140 -11.49 7.23 4.32
C PHE A 140 -11.25 7.00 2.84
N ASP A 141 -10.16 6.32 2.51
CA ASP A 141 -9.82 5.97 1.14
C ASP A 141 -9.16 4.59 1.12
N SER A 142 -9.95 3.62 0.71
CA SER A 142 -9.53 2.23 0.63
C SER A 142 -8.52 1.94 -0.49
N TYR A 143 -8.29 2.88 -1.41
CA TYR A 143 -7.23 2.79 -2.40
C TYR A 143 -5.84 2.94 -1.78
N LEU A 144 -5.65 3.84 -0.82
CA LEU A 144 -4.33 4.15 -0.22
C LEU A 144 -3.53 2.90 0.22
N PRO A 145 -4.10 1.94 0.98
CA PRO A 145 -3.39 0.71 1.35
C PRO A 145 -3.33 -0.32 0.20
N ASN A 146 -4.04 -0.08 -0.89
CA ASN A 146 -4.18 -0.97 -2.04
C ASN A 146 -3.58 -0.39 -3.34
N ALA A 147 -2.83 0.71 -3.26
CA ALA A 147 -2.23 1.39 -4.41
C ALA A 147 -1.22 0.50 -5.14
N ARG A 148 -1.73 -0.31 -6.06
CA ARG A 148 -1.01 -1.27 -6.90
C ARG A 148 -1.55 -1.25 -8.31
N SER A 149 -0.69 -1.59 -9.27
CA SER A 149 -1.07 -1.65 -10.68
C SER A 149 -0.70 -3.00 -11.28
N ASP A 150 -1.65 -3.60 -12.00
CA ASP A 150 -1.38 -4.73 -12.91
C ASP A 150 -0.74 -4.23 -14.21
N ASN A 151 -0.16 -5.13 -14.99
CA ASN A 151 0.38 -4.85 -16.32
C ASN A 151 1.25 -3.59 -16.36
N ALA A 152 2.11 -3.40 -15.36
CA ALA A 152 2.84 -2.16 -15.14
C ALA A 152 4.33 -2.30 -15.46
N ILE A 153 4.88 -1.20 -15.95
CA ILE A 153 6.31 -0.93 -15.98
C ILE A 153 6.57 0.13 -14.92
N GLY A 154 7.54 -0.11 -14.03
CA GLY A 154 7.96 0.83 -13.01
C GLY A 154 9.45 1.11 -13.08
N TYR A 155 9.83 2.32 -12.69
CA TYR A 155 11.20 2.71 -12.41
C TYR A 155 11.28 3.27 -10.99
N MET A 156 12.38 2.95 -10.29
CA MET A 156 12.74 3.57 -9.01
C MET A 156 14.25 3.70 -8.89
N GLY A 157 14.73 4.91 -8.60
CA GLY A 157 16.13 5.19 -8.31
C GLY A 157 16.27 5.98 -7.01
N LYS A 158 17.35 5.74 -6.26
CA LYS A 158 17.68 6.49 -5.04
C LYS A 158 19.12 7.00 -5.11
N PHE A 159 19.29 8.33 -5.03
CA PHE A 159 20.56 9.02 -5.23
C PHE A 159 20.76 10.05 -4.11
N HIS A 160 21.74 9.85 -3.23
CA HIS A 160 22.09 10.78 -2.14
C HIS A 160 20.88 11.21 -1.28
N GLY A 161 19.99 10.24 -0.97
CA GLY A 161 18.77 10.50 -0.18
C GLY A 161 17.55 10.89 -1.02
N VAL A 162 17.72 11.36 -2.26
CA VAL A 162 16.62 11.65 -3.17
C VAL A 162 16.14 10.35 -3.82
N THR A 163 14.84 10.07 -3.74
CA THR A 163 14.16 8.97 -4.43
C THR A 163 13.30 9.53 -5.56
N ILE A 164 13.46 8.99 -6.76
CA ILE A 164 12.62 9.29 -7.92
C ILE A 164 11.97 7.98 -8.35
N GLY A 165 10.65 7.99 -8.55
CA GLY A 165 9.92 6.79 -8.97
C GLY A 165 8.78 7.11 -9.91
N GLY A 166 8.38 6.12 -10.70
CA GLY A 166 7.20 6.20 -11.55
C GLY A 166 6.73 4.84 -12.01
N THR A 167 5.42 4.69 -12.20
CA THR A 167 4.82 3.51 -12.82
C THR A 167 3.91 3.91 -13.95
N TYR A 168 3.84 3.09 -14.98
CA TYR A 168 2.84 3.17 -16.03
C TYR A 168 2.19 1.80 -16.22
N SER A 169 0.87 1.74 -16.10
CA SER A 169 0.09 0.51 -16.26
C SER A 169 -0.75 0.54 -17.53
N PHE A 170 -0.70 -0.55 -18.28
CA PHE A 170 -1.50 -0.79 -19.46
C PHE A 170 -2.93 -1.29 -19.15
N GLY A 171 -3.21 -1.61 -17.90
CA GLY A 171 -4.49 -2.04 -17.36
C GLY A 171 -4.34 -2.31 -15.88
N ARG A 172 -4.84 -1.38 -15.06
CA ARG A 172 -4.43 -1.23 -13.64
C ARG A 172 -4.91 -2.34 -12.71
N ASP A 173 -5.98 -3.05 -13.08
CA ASP A 173 -6.60 -4.00 -12.16
C ASP A 173 -7.48 -5.02 -12.90
N ALA A 174 -6.90 -6.16 -13.22
CA ALA A 174 -7.55 -7.20 -14.04
C ALA A 174 -8.50 -8.11 -13.26
N ALA A 175 -8.53 -8.05 -11.91
CA ALA A 175 -9.47 -8.87 -11.14
C ALA A 175 -10.89 -8.34 -11.25
N GLY A 176 -11.85 -9.25 -11.16
CA GLY A 176 -13.27 -8.93 -11.16
C GLY A 176 -13.71 -8.14 -9.93
N PRO A 177 -14.96 -7.64 -9.90
CA PRO A 177 -15.44 -6.72 -8.88
C PRO A 177 -15.52 -7.41 -7.50
N ALA A 178 -14.54 -7.13 -6.66
CA ALA A 178 -14.45 -7.64 -5.29
C ALA A 178 -13.72 -6.64 -4.37
N GLY A 179 -14.28 -5.44 -4.24
CA GLY A 179 -13.74 -4.38 -3.40
C GLY A 179 -12.68 -3.51 -4.08
N PRO A 180 -11.98 -2.65 -3.29
CA PRO A 180 -11.12 -1.59 -3.83
C PRO A 180 -9.88 -2.09 -4.55
N SER A 181 -9.49 -3.33 -4.34
CA SER A 181 -8.33 -3.98 -4.99
C SER A 181 -8.73 -4.97 -6.08
N ALA A 182 -9.99 -4.94 -6.54
CA ALA A 182 -10.51 -5.79 -7.60
C ALA A 182 -11.62 -5.05 -8.34
N THR A 183 -11.24 -4.13 -9.24
CA THR A 183 -12.12 -3.14 -9.86
C THR A 183 -12.48 -3.46 -11.31
N ASN A 184 -12.13 -4.66 -11.79
CA ASN A 184 -12.43 -5.14 -13.15
C ASN A 184 -12.00 -4.15 -14.25
N CYS A 185 -10.79 -3.67 -14.18
CA CYS A 185 -10.22 -2.69 -15.10
C CYS A 185 -8.95 -3.24 -15.79
N PRO A 186 -9.06 -4.30 -16.63
CA PRO A 186 -7.92 -4.99 -17.23
C PRO A 186 -7.18 -4.16 -18.29
N GLY A 187 -7.83 -3.16 -18.88
CA GLY A 187 -7.25 -2.34 -19.94
C GLY A 187 -6.92 -3.12 -21.20
N GLN A 188 -5.90 -2.66 -21.93
CA GLN A 188 -5.37 -3.30 -23.14
C GLN A 188 -6.44 -3.54 -24.22
N VAL A 189 -7.37 -2.60 -24.36
CA VAL A 189 -8.50 -2.67 -25.28
C VAL A 189 -8.09 -2.14 -26.66
N PRO A 190 -8.13 -2.94 -27.74
CA PRO A 190 -7.86 -2.46 -29.08
C PRO A 190 -8.75 -1.26 -29.45
N GLY A 191 -8.17 -0.20 -30.00
CA GLY A 191 -8.88 1.04 -30.36
C GLY A 191 -9.19 1.96 -29.16
N ASN A 192 -8.93 1.56 -27.92
CA ASN A 192 -9.10 2.41 -26.74
C ASN A 192 -7.87 2.38 -25.81
N MET A 193 -6.85 3.11 -26.22
CA MET A 193 -5.58 3.16 -25.48
C MET A 193 -5.68 3.78 -24.08
N LEU A 194 -6.76 4.51 -23.77
CA LEU A 194 -6.96 5.14 -22.46
C LEU A 194 -7.64 4.24 -21.45
N ALA A 195 -8.28 3.15 -21.90
CA ALA A 195 -9.04 2.27 -21.04
C ALA A 195 -8.18 1.69 -19.90
N CYS A 196 -8.58 1.97 -18.66
CA CYS A 196 -7.97 1.43 -17.44
C CYS A 196 -6.47 1.75 -17.26
N ARG A 197 -5.94 2.77 -17.91
CA ARG A 197 -4.56 3.21 -17.70
C ARG A 197 -4.38 3.77 -16.30
N GLN A 198 -3.18 3.57 -15.78
CA GLN A 198 -2.73 4.24 -14.57
C GLN A 198 -1.29 4.71 -14.75
N TYR A 199 -0.97 5.86 -14.21
CA TYR A 199 0.40 6.32 -14.09
C TYR A 199 0.61 7.01 -12.75
N THR A 200 1.77 6.75 -12.15
CA THR A 200 2.15 7.32 -10.86
C THR A 200 3.54 7.91 -10.92
N ALA A 201 3.79 8.93 -10.12
CA ALA A 201 5.10 9.55 -9.96
C ALA A 201 5.40 9.80 -8.48
N LEU A 202 6.67 9.73 -8.10
CA LEU A 202 7.18 9.98 -6.76
C LEU A 202 8.44 10.83 -6.83
N LEU A 203 8.50 11.83 -5.97
CA LEU A 203 9.72 12.51 -5.58
C LEU A 203 9.79 12.51 -4.06
N ALA A 204 10.86 11.98 -3.48
CA ALA A 204 11.05 11.96 -2.03
C ALA A 204 12.51 12.26 -1.68
N TYR A 205 12.71 12.77 -0.47
CA TYR A 205 14.01 12.93 0.14
C TYR A 205 13.98 12.36 1.56
N ASP A 206 14.94 11.53 1.88
CA ASP A 206 15.14 10.94 3.20
C ASP A 206 16.54 11.26 3.71
N SER A 207 16.62 11.84 4.90
CA SER A 207 17.83 11.98 5.70
C SER A 207 17.80 11.05 6.92
N ALA A 208 18.82 11.14 7.79
CA ALA A 208 18.82 10.41 9.04
C ALA A 208 17.77 10.87 10.05
N SER A 209 17.30 12.12 9.95
CA SER A 209 16.43 12.75 10.95
C SER A 209 15.09 13.25 10.40
N PHE A 210 14.94 13.40 9.11
CA PHE A 210 13.67 13.82 8.50
C PHE A 210 13.57 13.33 7.05
N GLY A 211 12.35 13.31 6.53
CA GLY A 211 12.09 13.09 5.13
C GLY A 211 10.82 13.80 4.67
N VAL A 212 10.71 13.99 3.38
CA VAL A 212 9.54 14.56 2.71
C VAL A 212 9.28 13.77 1.44
N ALA A 213 8.00 13.63 1.08
CA ALA A 213 7.61 12.97 -0.16
C ALA A 213 6.44 13.70 -0.84
N ALA A 214 6.40 13.61 -2.16
CA ALA A 214 5.26 14.00 -2.97
C ALA A 214 4.98 12.92 -4.00
N SER A 215 3.71 12.54 -4.17
CA SER A 215 3.29 11.62 -5.22
C SER A 215 2.08 12.13 -5.98
N TYR A 216 2.02 11.71 -7.24
CA TYR A 216 0.91 11.98 -8.15
C TYR A 216 0.48 10.67 -8.79
N ASP A 217 -0.82 10.38 -8.77
CA ASP A 217 -1.38 9.13 -9.26
C ASP A 217 -2.69 9.41 -10.00
N VAL A 218 -2.82 8.87 -11.20
CA VAL A 218 -4.04 8.99 -12.01
C VAL A 218 -4.52 7.62 -12.42
N LEU A 219 -5.70 7.26 -11.95
CA LEU A 219 -6.42 6.06 -12.34
C LEU A 219 -7.47 6.42 -13.40
N ARG A 220 -7.43 5.78 -14.56
CA ARG A 220 -8.47 5.89 -15.57
C ARG A 220 -9.47 4.75 -15.47
N GLY A 221 -10.70 5.05 -15.85
CA GLY A 221 -11.76 4.07 -15.98
C GLY A 221 -11.70 3.29 -17.28
N GLY A 222 -12.68 2.41 -17.46
CA GLY A 222 -12.87 1.62 -18.67
C GLY A 222 -14.26 0.99 -18.72
N ALA A 223 -14.72 0.60 -19.90
CA ALA A 223 -15.98 -0.12 -20.04
C ALA A 223 -15.92 -1.44 -19.25
N GLY A 224 -16.97 -1.71 -18.46
CA GLY A 224 -17.05 -2.90 -17.61
C GLY A 224 -16.32 -2.79 -16.26
N ALA A 225 -15.55 -1.73 -16.02
CA ALA A 225 -14.94 -1.48 -14.72
C ALA A 225 -15.99 -1.11 -13.67
N THR A 226 -15.66 -1.39 -12.42
CA THR A 226 -16.48 -1.02 -11.26
C THR A 226 -16.72 0.49 -11.22
N ALA A 227 -17.99 0.90 -11.03
CA ALA A 227 -18.35 2.30 -10.88
C ALA A 227 -17.58 2.93 -9.66
N PRO A 228 -17.25 4.22 -9.73
CA PRO A 228 -17.64 5.21 -10.75
C PRO A 228 -16.73 5.25 -12.00
N LEU A 229 -15.63 4.47 -12.04
CA LEU A 229 -14.64 4.50 -13.11
C LEU A 229 -15.02 3.56 -14.31
N ASN A 230 -16.26 3.53 -14.71
CA ASN A 230 -16.78 2.65 -15.77
C ASN A 230 -16.69 3.24 -17.19
N ASN A 231 -15.94 4.32 -17.38
CA ASN A 231 -15.70 4.97 -18.69
C ASN A 231 -14.23 5.40 -18.77
N SER A 232 -13.57 5.21 -19.91
CA SER A 232 -12.16 5.55 -20.11
C SER A 232 -11.84 7.06 -20.04
N ARG A 233 -12.85 7.93 -20.09
CA ARG A 233 -12.71 9.38 -19.90
C ARG A 233 -12.72 9.77 -18.42
N TYR A 234 -13.27 8.92 -17.55
CA TYR A 234 -13.33 9.17 -16.12
C TYR A 234 -11.96 8.93 -15.48
N THR A 235 -11.63 9.76 -14.51
CA THR A 235 -10.36 9.68 -13.80
C THR A 235 -10.58 9.83 -12.29
N ASP A 236 -9.74 9.17 -11.55
CA ASP A 236 -9.54 9.38 -10.11
C ASP A 236 -8.08 9.75 -9.89
N THR A 237 -7.83 10.89 -9.26
CA THR A 237 -6.48 11.45 -9.13
C THR A 237 -6.14 11.66 -7.66
N HIS A 238 -5.02 11.06 -7.22
CA HIS A 238 -4.49 11.25 -5.88
C HIS A 238 -3.22 12.10 -5.93
N ASN A 239 -3.20 13.15 -5.11
CA ASN A 239 -2.04 13.99 -4.86
C ASN A 239 -1.68 13.84 -3.40
N ILE A 240 -0.44 13.50 -3.08
CA ILE A 240 0.06 13.34 -1.72
C ILE A 240 1.27 14.25 -1.54
N VAL A 241 1.28 14.95 -0.41
CA VAL A 241 2.47 15.63 0.11
C VAL A 241 2.56 15.29 1.58
N ASP A 242 3.67 14.70 1.98
CA ASP A 242 3.86 14.25 3.35
C ASP A 242 5.31 14.40 3.81
N GLY A 243 5.54 14.13 5.09
CA GLY A 243 6.87 14.14 5.66
C GLY A 243 6.90 13.62 7.09
N TYR A 244 8.11 13.42 7.56
CA TYR A 244 8.35 12.98 8.93
C TYR A 244 9.61 13.64 9.51
N VAL A 245 9.68 13.66 10.84
CA VAL A 245 10.87 14.03 11.61
C VAL A 245 11.10 13.02 12.73
N ILE A 246 12.39 12.73 13.01
CA ILE A 246 12.83 11.86 14.09
C ILE A 246 13.49 12.72 15.17
N LEU A 247 12.95 12.68 16.39
CA LEU A 247 13.38 13.45 17.55
C LEU A 247 13.65 12.47 18.70
N GLY A 248 14.90 12.02 18.83
CA GLY A 248 15.27 11.02 19.82
C GLY A 248 14.48 9.72 19.65
N SER A 249 13.68 9.36 20.66
CA SER A 249 12.82 8.16 20.64
C SER A 249 11.47 8.37 19.95
N ALA A 250 11.20 9.57 19.43
CA ALA A 250 9.95 9.87 18.74
C ALA A 250 10.16 9.99 17.23
N LYS A 251 9.22 9.43 16.44
CA LYS A 251 9.04 9.74 15.03
C LYS A 251 7.68 10.42 14.87
N ILE A 252 7.64 11.60 14.30
CA ILE A 252 6.43 12.36 14.03
C ILE A 252 6.24 12.36 12.51
N GLY A 253 5.08 11.96 12.04
CA GLY A 253 4.71 11.97 10.63
C GLY A 253 3.46 12.83 10.40
N PHE A 254 3.38 13.48 9.25
CA PHE A 254 2.24 14.32 8.86
C PHE A 254 2.10 14.37 7.35
N GLY A 255 0.91 14.68 6.87
CA GLY A 255 0.69 14.81 5.43
C GLY A 255 -0.70 15.28 5.05
N TRP A 256 -0.83 15.53 3.77
CA TRP A 256 -2.05 15.90 3.09
C TRP A 256 -2.22 15.05 1.83
N ILE A 257 -3.45 14.55 1.64
CA ILE A 257 -3.86 13.77 0.49
C ILE A 257 -5.08 14.44 -0.11
N ARG A 258 -5.04 14.73 -1.41
CA ARG A 258 -6.21 15.15 -2.17
C ARG A 258 -6.59 14.09 -3.19
N ASN A 259 -7.84 13.66 -3.13
CA ASN A 259 -8.44 12.85 -4.16
C ASN A 259 -9.43 13.70 -4.98
N ASN A 260 -9.34 13.59 -6.31
CA ASN A 260 -10.26 14.19 -7.27
C ASN A 260 -10.84 13.13 -8.19
N LEU A 261 -12.06 12.75 -7.95
CA LEU A 261 -12.83 11.89 -8.83
C LEU A 261 -13.55 12.75 -9.87
N ALA A 262 -13.17 12.61 -11.14
CA ALA A 262 -13.83 13.20 -12.28
C ALA A 262 -14.56 12.10 -13.07
N ALA A 263 -15.80 11.82 -12.68
CA ALA A 263 -16.68 10.82 -13.29
C ALA A 263 -18.01 11.48 -13.69
N ALA A 264 -19.11 10.71 -13.81
CA ALA A 264 -20.44 11.26 -14.01
C ALA A 264 -20.83 12.25 -12.90
N THR A 265 -20.34 12.03 -11.68
CA THR A 265 -20.34 12.99 -10.58
C THR A 265 -18.92 13.40 -10.27
N HIS A 266 -18.71 14.67 -9.94
CA HIS A 266 -17.42 15.16 -9.49
C HIS A 266 -17.37 15.12 -7.95
N LEU A 267 -16.32 14.50 -7.40
CA LEU A 267 -16.10 14.44 -5.95
C LEU A 267 -14.65 14.84 -5.65
N GLN A 268 -14.49 15.76 -4.71
CA GLN A 268 -13.20 16.12 -4.17
C GLN A 268 -13.16 15.84 -2.68
N THR A 269 -12.09 15.18 -2.23
CA THR A 269 -11.83 14.95 -0.81
C THR A 269 -10.42 15.38 -0.44
N ASP A 270 -10.25 15.82 0.80
CA ASP A 270 -8.97 16.15 1.39
C ASP A 270 -8.81 15.37 2.70
N ILE A 271 -7.66 14.73 2.88
CA ILE A 271 -7.26 14.04 4.12
C ILE A 271 -6.02 14.73 4.67
N PHE A 272 -6.12 15.26 5.87
CA PHE A 272 -4.97 15.75 6.64
C PHE A 272 -4.70 14.78 7.76
N PHE A 273 -3.46 14.40 7.97
CA PHE A 273 -3.06 13.51 9.06
C PHE A 273 -1.80 14.01 9.76
N ALA A 274 -1.73 13.75 11.04
CA ALA A 274 -0.52 13.90 11.84
C ALA A 274 -0.51 12.84 12.93
N GLY A 275 0.66 12.25 13.18
CA GLY A 275 0.79 11.18 14.15
C GLY A 275 2.22 11.07 14.68
N ALA A 276 2.39 10.24 15.71
CA ALA A 276 3.69 9.97 16.29
C ALA A 276 3.82 8.51 16.71
N THR A 277 5.02 7.96 16.54
CA THR A 277 5.47 6.75 17.22
C THR A 277 6.46 7.15 18.29
N TYR A 278 6.28 6.68 19.53
CA TYR A 278 7.20 6.93 20.65
C TYR A 278 7.68 5.61 21.26
N TYR A 279 8.99 5.39 21.23
CA TYR A 279 9.65 4.21 21.80
C TYR A 279 10.03 4.46 23.24
N VAL A 280 9.31 3.83 24.20
CA VAL A 280 9.67 3.81 25.62
C VAL A 280 10.88 2.90 25.83
N THR A 281 10.86 1.74 25.18
CA THR A 281 11.97 0.81 25.04
C THR A 281 11.99 0.25 23.62
N PRO A 282 13.05 -0.43 23.18
CA PRO A 282 13.03 -1.09 21.86
C PRO A 282 11.89 -2.12 21.66
N ALA A 283 11.35 -2.66 22.78
CA ALA A 283 10.26 -3.65 22.74
C ALA A 283 8.87 -3.05 23.01
N PHE A 284 8.77 -1.85 23.60
CA PHE A 284 7.52 -1.25 24.02
C PHE A 284 7.38 0.17 23.46
N PHE A 285 6.35 0.40 22.66
CA PHE A 285 6.14 1.68 21.99
C PHE A 285 4.66 1.98 21.76
N PHE A 286 4.37 3.24 21.58
CA PHE A 286 3.04 3.78 21.29
C PHE A 286 3.01 4.38 19.90
N ASP A 287 1.88 4.20 19.20
CA ASP A 287 1.55 4.97 18.00
C ASP A 287 0.26 5.77 18.28
N THR A 288 0.22 6.99 17.78
CA THR A 288 -1.00 7.81 17.78
C THR A 288 -1.12 8.56 16.46
N GLN A 289 -2.35 8.79 16.00
CA GLN A 289 -2.60 9.58 14.79
C GLN A 289 -3.97 10.23 14.85
N GLY A 290 -4.02 11.51 14.47
CA GLY A 290 -5.23 12.23 14.17
C GLY A 290 -5.39 12.38 12.67
N VAL A 291 -6.59 12.15 12.16
CA VAL A 291 -6.92 12.28 10.73
C VAL A 291 -8.16 13.15 10.57
N ARG A 292 -8.05 14.17 9.74
CA ARG A 292 -9.19 15.00 9.33
C ARG A 292 -9.54 14.73 7.89
N TYR A 293 -10.74 14.23 7.64
CA TYR A 293 -11.31 13.99 6.32
C TYR A 293 -12.33 15.08 5.99
N LEU A 294 -12.18 15.69 4.83
CA LEU A 294 -13.07 16.71 4.30
C LEU A 294 -13.63 16.23 2.97
N GLN A 295 -14.93 16.11 2.88
CA GLN A 295 -15.66 15.85 1.65
C GLN A 295 -16.67 16.97 1.44
N ARG A 296 -16.46 17.75 0.39
CA ARG A 296 -17.37 18.85 0.06
C ARG A 296 -18.62 18.31 -0.62
N GLY A 297 -19.79 18.70 -0.12
CA GLY A 297 -21.07 18.42 -0.77
C GLY A 297 -21.13 19.11 -2.14
N SER A 298 -21.71 18.44 -3.14
CA SER A 298 -21.98 19.03 -4.45
C SER A 298 -23.28 19.82 -4.45
N GLN A 299 -23.33 20.96 -5.18
CA GLN A 299 -24.56 21.72 -5.48
C GLN A 299 -25.46 22.01 -4.27
N GLY A 300 -24.86 22.51 -3.15
CA GLY A 300 -25.63 22.91 -1.96
C GLY A 300 -25.94 21.78 -0.98
N ALA A 301 -25.49 20.55 -1.23
CA ALA A 301 -25.51 19.51 -0.21
C ALA A 301 -24.53 19.85 0.93
N LYS A 302 -24.83 19.37 2.13
CA LYS A 302 -23.96 19.58 3.29
C LYS A 302 -22.71 18.71 3.17
N ASP A 303 -21.59 19.22 3.69
CA ASP A 303 -20.32 18.51 3.74
C ASP A 303 -20.39 17.23 4.60
N ALA A 304 -19.80 16.16 4.11
CA ALA A 304 -19.69 14.87 4.82
C ALA A 304 -18.29 14.70 5.42
N ASN A 305 -17.98 15.47 6.45
CA ASN A 305 -16.67 15.54 7.09
C ASN A 305 -16.56 14.56 8.26
N SER A 306 -15.35 14.05 8.51
CA SER A 306 -15.07 13.18 9.66
C SER A 306 -13.70 13.46 10.28
N THR A 307 -13.55 13.07 11.54
CA THR A 307 -12.25 13.09 12.23
C THR A 307 -12.04 11.73 12.89
N LEU A 308 -10.89 11.11 12.65
CA LEU A 308 -10.50 9.87 13.29
C LEU A 308 -9.33 10.13 14.23
N LEU A 309 -9.46 9.69 15.47
CA LEU A 309 -8.37 9.63 16.43
C LEU A 309 -7.98 8.18 16.67
N ILE A 310 -6.69 7.89 16.67
CA ILE A 310 -6.14 6.53 16.80
C ILE A 310 -5.09 6.53 17.89
N GLY A 311 -5.14 5.54 18.77
CA GLY A 311 -4.08 5.18 19.70
C GLY A 311 -3.77 3.69 19.61
N ARG A 312 -2.49 3.32 19.64
CA ARG A 312 -2.06 1.93 19.62
C ARG A 312 -0.89 1.71 20.57
N VAL A 313 -0.98 0.67 21.37
CA VAL A 313 0.09 0.18 22.25
C VAL A 313 0.64 -1.09 21.64
N ASN A 314 1.96 -1.21 21.55
CA ASN A 314 2.64 -2.34 20.96
C ASN A 314 3.69 -2.92 21.92
N TYR A 315 3.74 -4.23 22.02
CA TYR A 315 4.74 -4.95 22.78
C TYR A 315 5.34 -6.11 21.98
N LEU A 316 6.65 -6.07 21.76
CA LEU A 316 7.41 -7.08 21.04
C LEU A 316 7.92 -8.13 22.06
N PHE A 317 7.40 -9.35 21.99
CA PHE A 317 8.01 -10.49 22.70
C PHE A 317 9.33 -10.90 22.05
N SER A 318 9.46 -10.69 20.74
CA SER A 318 10.67 -10.95 19.97
C SER A 318 10.68 -10.06 18.71
N LYS A 319 11.76 -10.13 17.93
CA LYS A 319 11.83 -9.46 16.61
C LYS A 319 10.72 -9.89 15.64
N ARG A 320 10.08 -11.03 15.89
CA ARG A 320 9.06 -11.65 15.00
C ARG A 320 7.66 -11.66 15.60
N THR A 321 7.52 -11.62 16.93
CA THR A 321 6.23 -11.77 17.63
C THR A 321 5.88 -10.51 18.39
N MET A 322 4.69 -9.98 18.14
CA MET A 322 4.18 -8.78 18.77
C MET A 322 2.70 -8.92 19.12
N VAL A 323 2.32 -8.43 20.30
CA VAL A 323 0.93 -8.14 20.66
C VAL A 323 0.69 -6.64 20.61
N TYR A 324 -0.55 -6.26 20.32
CA TYR A 324 -0.93 -4.86 20.28
C TYR A 324 -2.40 -4.65 20.66
N THR A 325 -2.70 -3.46 21.15
CA THR A 325 -4.07 -2.98 21.33
C THR A 325 -4.21 -1.67 20.56
N SER A 326 -5.21 -1.59 19.71
CA SER A 326 -5.54 -0.40 18.92
C SER A 326 -6.92 0.11 19.29
N VAL A 327 -7.04 1.41 19.51
CA VAL A 327 -8.32 2.10 19.76
C VAL A 327 -8.46 3.18 18.70
N GLY A 328 -9.61 3.21 18.06
CA GLY A 328 -10.02 4.28 17.13
C GLY A 328 -11.32 4.93 17.58
N TYR A 329 -11.45 6.23 17.41
CA TYR A 329 -12.71 6.93 17.60
C TYR A 329 -12.99 7.81 16.39
N MET A 330 -14.11 7.53 15.71
CA MET A 330 -14.58 8.27 14.54
C MET A 330 -15.65 9.27 14.95
N PHE A 331 -15.40 10.55 14.67
CA PHE A 331 -16.38 11.63 14.74
C PHE A 331 -16.92 11.89 13.34
N ASN A 332 -18.20 11.68 13.13
CA ASN A 332 -18.88 11.94 11.87
C ASN A 332 -19.74 13.21 11.95
N SER A 333 -19.68 14.06 10.92
CA SER A 333 -20.69 15.10 10.73
C SER A 333 -22.05 14.45 10.39
N ALA A 334 -23.13 15.22 10.46
CA ALA A 334 -24.49 14.72 10.26
C ALA A 334 -24.72 14.02 8.89
N GLN A 335 -23.86 14.26 7.89
CA GLN A 335 -23.95 13.67 6.56
C GLN A 335 -22.89 12.56 6.31
N ALA A 336 -21.95 12.40 7.22
CA ALA A 336 -20.88 11.42 7.08
C ALA A 336 -21.28 10.05 7.62
N ALA A 337 -20.76 9.00 7.01
CA ALA A 337 -20.95 7.61 7.41
C ALA A 337 -19.63 6.82 7.33
N ASN A 338 -18.53 7.44 7.79
CA ASN A 338 -17.23 6.81 7.80
C ASN A 338 -17.10 5.90 9.02
N ALA A 339 -16.87 4.60 8.80
CA ALA A 339 -16.65 3.66 9.89
C ALA A 339 -15.25 3.81 10.49
N VAL A 340 -15.09 3.47 11.78
CA VAL A 340 -13.80 3.52 12.47
C VAL A 340 -12.84 2.44 12.01
N ALA A 341 -13.36 1.38 11.42
CA ALA A 341 -12.60 0.20 11.00
C ALA A 341 -12.67 -0.02 9.50
N ALA A 342 -11.56 -0.42 8.90
CA ALA A 342 -11.49 -0.79 7.49
C ALA A 342 -12.49 -1.93 7.17
N GLY A 343 -13.37 -1.68 6.19
CA GLY A 343 -14.47 -2.59 5.83
C GLY A 343 -15.64 -2.64 6.80
N GLY A 344 -15.65 -1.79 7.83
CA GLY A 344 -16.77 -1.65 8.78
C GLY A 344 -17.92 -0.82 8.22
N THR A 345 -19.00 -0.75 8.98
CA THR A 345 -20.20 0.04 8.70
C THR A 345 -20.57 0.90 9.89
N VAL A 346 -21.21 2.04 9.63
CA VAL A 346 -21.80 2.93 10.63
C VAL A 346 -22.97 3.67 10.00
N ALA A 347 -23.99 4.02 10.78
CA ALA A 347 -25.08 4.86 10.28
C ALA A 347 -24.64 6.31 10.07
N THR A 348 -25.27 6.99 9.11
CA THR A 348 -25.01 8.40 8.80
C THR A 348 -25.15 9.26 10.05
N GLY A 349 -24.17 10.13 10.31
CA GLY A 349 -24.12 11.03 11.45
C GLY A 349 -23.76 10.40 12.78
N MET A 350 -23.57 9.08 12.85
CA MET A 350 -23.17 8.41 14.10
C MET A 350 -21.65 8.40 14.28
N ASN A 351 -21.21 8.71 15.49
CA ASN A 351 -19.83 8.50 15.93
C ASN A 351 -19.61 7.02 16.27
N GLN A 352 -18.38 6.54 16.15
CA GLN A 352 -18.08 5.13 16.37
C GLN A 352 -16.77 4.93 17.14
N LEU A 353 -16.81 4.11 18.18
CA LEU A 353 -15.65 3.61 18.90
C LEU A 353 -15.29 2.22 18.34
N GLY A 354 -14.01 2.01 18.06
CA GLY A 354 -13.44 0.71 17.71
C GLY A 354 -12.29 0.34 18.64
N VAL A 355 -12.24 -0.92 19.04
CA VAL A 355 -11.13 -1.48 19.83
C VAL A 355 -10.72 -2.80 19.21
N MET A 356 -9.42 -3.03 19.07
CA MET A 356 -8.86 -4.30 18.64
C MET A 356 -7.68 -4.71 19.52
N VAL A 357 -7.66 -5.98 19.92
CA VAL A 357 -6.49 -6.63 20.53
C VAL A 357 -6.01 -7.69 19.55
N GLY A 358 -4.74 -7.64 19.18
CA GLY A 358 -4.21 -8.51 18.13
C GLY A 358 -2.83 -9.07 18.42
N LEU A 359 -2.52 -10.12 17.66
CA LEU A 359 -1.23 -10.81 17.64
C LEU A 359 -0.69 -10.81 16.22
N GLN A 360 0.57 -10.45 16.08
CA GLN A 360 1.32 -10.48 14.82
C GLN A 360 2.52 -11.42 14.94
N GLN A 361 2.66 -12.30 13.95
CA GLN A 361 3.82 -13.18 13.79
C GLN A 361 4.43 -12.98 12.42
N LYS A 362 5.77 -12.73 12.38
CA LYS A 362 6.59 -12.68 11.15
C LYS A 362 7.43 -13.95 11.03
N PHE A 363 7.68 -14.40 9.82
CA PHE A 363 8.55 -15.53 9.53
C PHE A 363 9.37 -15.33 8.26
#